data_d4962d6629ac45174b90f36b7f517eed
#
_entry.id   d4962d6629ac45174b90f36b7f517eed
#
_cell.length_a   1.000
_cell.length_b   1.000
_cell.length_c   1.000
_cell.angle_alpha   90.00
_cell.angle_beta   90.00
_cell.angle_gamma   90.00
#
_symmetry.space_group_name_H-M   'P 1'
#
loop_
_entity.id
_entity.type
_entity.pdbx_description
1 polymer ?
#
loop_
_entity_poly.entity_id
_entity_poly.type
_entity_poly.pdbx_seq_one_letter_code
_entity_poly.pdbx_strand_id
1 'polypeptide(L)'
;MKSLYRRYRPTKLAEVVGQEQVTKVLASSLEQGKISHAYLFIGPRGTGKTSVARIFAHAVNNFDYQIEDDYIDIIEIDGASNRGIDNIRELREKANIAPTTGKYKVYIIDEVHMLTKEAFNALLKTLEEPPSHVIFIMATTDAHKVPVTITSRAQTYIFRLADTATMESHLKTICEKEGIKITDEALTVVVKRGGGSFRDSLSLLDQISTLSDGTNEITKEKVMGAMGLPDDEKIANLLADYIVGDVVKITTLLKELLSSGIKPETLAEEMIKQIVDNPKEELLPLLAKLPEIKDPFGEAKLLVALAYEPSCLTTSRNTGVKTSVVKAGATIANVSTKSTNIGTANTNINGINTSTGITDFNWGAYVAKIKDLSDTIYSQLLKTTHELNGNTLDI
;
A
#
# COMPACT_ATOMS: atom_id res chain seq x y z
N MET A 1 7.51 2.95 -28.80
CA MET A 1 8.73 2.68 -28.04
C MET A 1 8.38 1.71 -26.92
N LYS A 2 9.20 0.69 -26.62
CA LYS A 2 8.90 -0.21 -25.48
C LYS A 2 9.24 0.52 -24.18
N SER A 3 8.41 0.35 -23.13
CA SER A 3 8.63 0.93 -21.80
C SER A 3 9.95 0.44 -21.17
N LEU A 4 10.58 1.27 -20.32
CA LEU A 4 11.83 0.97 -19.66
C LEU A 4 11.79 -0.35 -18.89
N TYR A 5 10.72 -0.64 -18.14
CA TYR A 5 10.59 -1.88 -17.38
C TYR A 5 10.53 -3.14 -18.26
N ARG A 6 10.22 -3.02 -19.56
CA ARG A 6 10.29 -4.13 -20.52
C ARG A 6 11.67 -4.26 -21.15
N ARG A 7 12.31 -3.13 -21.51
CA ARG A 7 13.64 -3.11 -22.13
C ARG A 7 14.74 -3.58 -21.17
N TYR A 8 14.64 -3.20 -19.91
CA TYR A 8 15.59 -3.53 -18.86
C TYR A 8 15.19 -4.76 -18.02
N ARG A 9 14.30 -5.61 -18.58
CA ARG A 9 14.00 -6.89 -17.93
C ARG A 9 15.23 -7.80 -18.07
N PRO A 10 15.74 -8.38 -16.93
CA PRO A 10 16.90 -9.28 -16.99
C PRO A 10 16.60 -10.49 -17.87
N THR A 11 17.62 -10.95 -18.59
CA THR A 11 17.58 -12.15 -19.44
C THR A 11 18.41 -13.30 -18.87
N LYS A 12 19.26 -13.04 -17.88
CA LYS A 12 20.10 -14.04 -17.20
C LYS A 12 19.95 -13.90 -15.68
N LEU A 13 20.11 -15.00 -14.93
CA LEU A 13 20.06 -14.98 -13.46
C LEU A 13 21.10 -14.02 -12.85
N ALA A 14 22.26 -13.87 -13.48
CA ALA A 14 23.32 -12.97 -13.04
C ALA A 14 22.97 -11.48 -13.18
N GLU A 15 22.00 -11.13 -14.02
CA GLU A 15 21.53 -9.75 -14.23
C GLU A 15 20.42 -9.34 -13.25
N VAL A 16 19.90 -10.28 -12.48
CA VAL A 16 18.82 -10.02 -11.52
C VAL A 16 19.39 -9.34 -10.29
N VAL A 17 19.01 -8.10 -10.09
CA VAL A 17 19.46 -7.25 -8.99
C VAL A 17 18.59 -7.45 -7.75
N GLY A 18 19.20 -7.44 -6.55
CA GLY A 18 18.49 -7.44 -5.26
C GLY A 18 17.87 -8.78 -4.86
N GLN A 19 18.16 -9.88 -5.60
CA GLN A 19 17.63 -11.22 -5.30
C GLN A 19 18.76 -12.28 -5.30
N GLU A 20 19.96 -11.91 -4.87
CA GLU A 20 21.18 -12.74 -4.96
C GLU A 20 21.02 -14.08 -4.24
N GLN A 21 20.26 -14.12 -3.14
CA GLN A 21 19.99 -15.36 -2.40
C GLN A 21 19.21 -16.36 -3.25
N VAL A 22 18.19 -15.88 -3.97
CA VAL A 22 17.36 -16.73 -4.84
C VAL A 22 18.13 -17.15 -6.08
N THR A 23 18.78 -16.20 -6.76
CA THR A 23 19.47 -16.46 -8.03
C THR A 23 20.67 -17.39 -7.87
N LYS A 24 21.44 -17.28 -6.77
CA LYS A 24 22.56 -18.18 -6.46
C LYS A 24 22.10 -19.63 -6.26
N VAL A 25 20.99 -19.83 -5.52
CA VAL A 25 20.47 -21.19 -5.28
C VAL A 25 19.93 -21.81 -6.58
N LEU A 26 19.19 -21.02 -7.38
CA LEU A 26 18.69 -21.50 -8.68
C LEU A 26 19.82 -21.80 -9.65
N ALA A 27 20.87 -20.97 -9.73
CA ALA A 27 22.04 -21.21 -10.56
C ALA A 27 22.78 -22.49 -10.14
N SER A 28 23.00 -22.69 -8.84
CA SER A 28 23.61 -23.92 -8.31
C SER A 28 22.79 -25.16 -8.62
N SER A 29 21.44 -25.05 -8.57
CA SER A 29 20.55 -26.17 -8.93
C SER A 29 20.69 -26.54 -10.41
N LEU A 30 20.84 -25.55 -11.30
CA LEU A 30 21.09 -25.76 -12.74
C LEU A 30 22.44 -26.45 -12.97
N GLU A 31 23.51 -25.95 -12.35
CA GLU A 31 24.86 -26.49 -12.47
C GLU A 31 24.96 -27.96 -11.98
N GLN A 32 24.27 -28.26 -10.89
CA GLN A 32 24.24 -29.63 -10.33
C GLN A 32 23.24 -30.54 -11.01
N GLY A 33 22.40 -30.05 -11.91
CA GLY A 33 21.31 -30.80 -12.54
C GLY A 33 20.23 -31.25 -11.56
N LYS A 34 20.15 -30.65 -10.37
CA LYS A 34 19.16 -30.97 -9.33
C LYS A 34 17.93 -30.08 -9.48
N ILE A 35 17.09 -30.42 -10.44
CA ILE A 35 15.88 -29.67 -10.75
C ILE A 35 14.68 -30.30 -10.05
N SER A 36 13.94 -29.50 -9.27
CA SER A 36 12.67 -29.93 -8.65
C SER A 36 11.54 -29.85 -9.65
N HIS A 37 10.49 -30.65 -9.41
CA HIS A 37 9.27 -30.61 -10.20
C HIS A 37 8.38 -29.41 -9.91
N ALA A 38 8.55 -28.72 -8.76
CA ALA A 38 7.73 -27.58 -8.39
C ALA A 38 8.52 -26.52 -7.62
N TYR A 39 8.31 -25.27 -7.99
CA TYR A 39 8.87 -24.07 -7.40
C TYR A 39 7.73 -23.11 -7.03
N LEU A 40 7.87 -22.42 -5.90
CA LEU A 40 6.92 -21.38 -5.48
C LEU A 40 7.70 -20.09 -5.15
N PHE A 41 7.48 -19.04 -5.96
CA PHE A 41 8.09 -17.73 -5.80
C PHE A 41 7.11 -16.80 -5.09
N ILE A 42 7.48 -16.36 -3.90
CA ILE A 42 6.65 -15.54 -3.02
C ILE A 42 7.30 -14.17 -2.87
N GLY A 43 6.52 -13.10 -2.96
CA GLY A 43 7.00 -11.75 -2.65
C GLY A 43 6.15 -10.65 -3.25
N PRO A 44 6.39 -9.38 -2.89
CA PRO A 44 5.66 -8.23 -3.39
C PRO A 44 5.68 -8.12 -4.91
N ARG A 45 4.73 -7.35 -5.46
CA ARG A 45 4.69 -7.06 -6.89
C ARG A 45 5.95 -6.32 -7.34
N GLY A 46 6.40 -6.60 -8.57
CA GLY A 46 7.51 -5.87 -9.19
C GLY A 46 8.91 -6.24 -8.69
N THR A 47 9.05 -7.31 -7.88
CA THR A 47 10.34 -7.81 -7.34
C THR A 47 11.09 -8.76 -8.28
N GLY A 48 10.54 -9.07 -9.46
CA GLY A 48 11.20 -9.90 -10.46
C GLY A 48 10.80 -11.38 -10.48
N LYS A 49 9.78 -11.83 -9.70
CA LYS A 49 9.34 -13.24 -9.65
C LYS A 49 9.12 -13.85 -11.03
N THR A 50 8.26 -13.24 -11.84
CA THR A 50 7.94 -13.73 -13.19
C THR A 50 9.13 -13.66 -14.14
N SER A 51 10.02 -12.65 -13.98
CA SER A 51 11.26 -12.55 -14.78
C SER A 51 12.19 -13.70 -14.47
N VAL A 52 12.43 -14.00 -13.18
CA VAL A 52 13.26 -15.13 -12.76
C VAL A 52 12.64 -16.46 -13.17
N ALA A 53 11.30 -16.59 -13.08
CA ALA A 53 10.58 -17.79 -13.52
C ALA A 53 10.86 -18.08 -15.01
N ARG A 54 10.77 -17.05 -15.87
CA ARG A 54 11.05 -17.20 -17.31
C ARG A 54 12.51 -17.55 -17.57
N ILE A 55 13.45 -16.81 -16.96
CA ILE A 55 14.88 -17.11 -17.11
C ILE A 55 15.19 -18.55 -16.70
N PHE A 56 14.65 -18.99 -15.56
CA PHE A 56 14.88 -20.33 -15.06
C PHE A 56 14.24 -21.39 -15.95
N ALA A 57 13.01 -21.16 -16.46
CA ALA A 57 12.34 -22.05 -17.39
C ALA A 57 13.12 -22.27 -18.70
N HIS A 58 13.77 -21.23 -19.22
CA HIS A 58 14.64 -21.32 -20.39
C HIS A 58 15.94 -22.04 -20.04
N ALA A 59 16.55 -21.70 -18.91
CA ALA A 59 17.82 -22.28 -18.49
C ALA A 59 17.74 -23.80 -18.24
N VAL A 60 16.64 -24.32 -17.68
CA VAL A 60 16.47 -25.79 -17.47
C VAL A 60 16.39 -26.57 -18.80
N ASN A 61 15.98 -25.88 -19.88
CA ASN A 61 15.90 -26.43 -21.21
C ASN A 61 17.15 -26.13 -22.08
N ASN A 62 18.11 -25.40 -21.54
CA ASN A 62 19.26 -24.84 -22.27
C ASN A 62 18.84 -23.98 -23.48
N PHE A 63 17.72 -23.29 -23.37
CA PHE A 63 17.25 -22.32 -24.35
C PHE A 63 17.89 -20.96 -24.08
N ASP A 64 18.27 -20.25 -25.15
CA ASP A 64 18.69 -18.87 -25.03
C ASP A 64 17.47 -17.97 -24.84
N TYR A 65 17.37 -17.32 -23.67
CA TYR A 65 16.21 -16.51 -23.35
C TYR A 65 16.30 -15.13 -24.01
N GLN A 66 15.40 -14.89 -24.96
CA GLN A 66 15.08 -13.56 -25.46
C GLN A 66 13.69 -13.15 -24.95
N ILE A 67 13.48 -11.88 -24.66
CA ILE A 67 12.22 -11.39 -24.01
C ILE A 67 10.98 -11.68 -24.87
N GLU A 68 11.13 -11.87 -26.17
CA GLU A 68 10.05 -12.05 -27.16
C GLU A 68 9.91 -13.49 -27.67
N ASP A 69 10.74 -14.40 -27.20
CA ASP A 69 10.70 -15.77 -27.69
C ASP A 69 9.57 -16.57 -26.99
N ASP A 70 8.72 -17.17 -27.81
CA ASP A 70 7.69 -18.10 -27.37
C ASP A 70 8.14 -19.54 -27.69
N TYR A 71 8.45 -20.31 -26.67
CA TYR A 71 8.76 -21.72 -26.78
C TYR A 71 7.52 -22.57 -26.42
N ILE A 72 7.19 -23.52 -27.28
CA ILE A 72 5.99 -24.40 -27.10
C ILE A 72 6.04 -25.16 -25.77
N ASP A 73 7.23 -25.48 -25.27
CA ASP A 73 7.43 -26.23 -24.03
C ASP A 73 7.50 -25.36 -22.78
N ILE A 74 7.39 -24.01 -22.92
CA ILE A 74 7.30 -23.07 -21.81
C ILE A 74 5.95 -22.36 -21.90
N ILE A 75 5.04 -22.73 -20.99
CA ILE A 75 3.66 -22.27 -21.01
C ILE A 75 3.44 -21.35 -19.82
N GLU A 76 3.16 -20.07 -20.10
CA GLU A 76 2.84 -19.09 -19.08
C GLU A 76 1.34 -18.88 -18.96
N ILE A 77 0.83 -18.94 -17.73
CA ILE A 77 -0.58 -18.81 -17.39
C ILE A 77 -0.72 -17.75 -16.31
N ASP A 78 -1.51 -16.73 -16.59
CA ASP A 78 -1.91 -15.75 -15.57
C ASP A 78 -3.10 -16.33 -14.78
N GLY A 79 -2.89 -16.59 -13.50
CA GLY A 79 -3.91 -17.11 -12.59
C GLY A 79 -5.08 -16.15 -12.40
N ALA A 80 -4.89 -14.85 -12.63
CA ALA A 80 -5.97 -13.87 -12.55
C ALA A 80 -6.96 -14.02 -13.71
N SER A 81 -6.49 -14.36 -14.91
CA SER A 81 -7.31 -14.57 -16.11
C SER A 81 -7.81 -16.01 -16.24
N ASN A 82 -7.07 -16.98 -15.67
CA ASN A 82 -7.34 -18.42 -15.80
C ASN A 82 -7.69 -19.08 -14.46
N ARG A 83 -8.64 -18.52 -13.72
CA ARG A 83 -9.00 -18.93 -12.34
C ARG A 83 -9.70 -20.29 -12.26
N GLY A 84 -10.32 -20.72 -13.36
CA GLY A 84 -11.28 -21.81 -13.36
C GLY A 84 -10.63 -23.20 -13.35
N ILE A 85 -11.39 -24.17 -12.86
CA ILE A 85 -10.99 -25.59 -12.81
C ILE A 85 -10.72 -26.17 -14.21
N ASP A 86 -11.47 -25.73 -15.23
CA ASP A 86 -11.37 -26.28 -16.58
C ASP A 86 -10.04 -25.92 -17.24
N ASN A 87 -9.53 -24.69 -17.01
CA ASN A 87 -8.21 -24.27 -17.48
C ASN A 87 -7.09 -25.14 -16.87
N ILE A 88 -7.21 -25.47 -15.58
CA ILE A 88 -6.24 -26.32 -14.89
C ILE A 88 -6.37 -27.79 -15.27
N ARG A 89 -7.58 -28.28 -15.59
CA ARG A 89 -7.77 -29.63 -16.16
C ARG A 89 -7.14 -29.76 -17.54
N GLU A 90 -7.34 -28.77 -18.40
CA GLU A 90 -6.69 -28.72 -19.72
C GLU A 90 -5.16 -28.69 -19.59
N LEU A 91 -4.63 -27.88 -18.66
CA LEU A 91 -3.20 -27.86 -18.34
C LEU A 91 -2.71 -29.26 -17.94
N ARG A 92 -3.45 -29.93 -17.05
CA ARG A 92 -3.10 -31.28 -16.57
C ARG A 92 -3.08 -32.30 -17.69
N GLU A 93 -4.06 -32.25 -18.61
CA GLU A 93 -4.08 -33.13 -19.78
C GLU A 93 -2.88 -32.88 -20.68
N LYS A 94 -2.55 -31.60 -20.94
CA LYS A 94 -1.37 -31.20 -21.72
C LYS A 94 -0.05 -31.55 -21.03
N ALA A 95 -0.03 -31.62 -19.69
CA ALA A 95 1.16 -31.98 -18.92
C ALA A 95 1.57 -33.47 -19.17
N ASN A 96 0.66 -34.36 -19.50
CA ASN A 96 0.98 -35.75 -19.81
C ASN A 96 1.63 -35.93 -21.19
N ILE A 97 1.62 -34.88 -22.02
CA ILE A 97 2.23 -34.91 -23.35
C ILE A 97 3.72 -34.53 -23.20
N ALA A 98 4.61 -35.34 -23.73
CA ALA A 98 6.04 -35.10 -23.72
C ALA A 98 6.39 -33.73 -24.35
N PRO A 99 7.49 -33.07 -23.92
CA PRO A 99 7.98 -31.84 -24.54
C PRO A 99 8.36 -32.08 -26.00
N THR A 100 8.26 -31.06 -26.82
CA THR A 100 8.51 -31.13 -28.26
C THR A 100 9.97 -30.82 -28.60
N THR A 101 10.54 -29.78 -27.99
CA THR A 101 11.86 -29.26 -28.28
C THR A 101 12.79 -29.27 -27.07
N GLY A 102 12.23 -29.06 -25.87
CA GLY A 102 12.95 -29.00 -24.61
C GLY A 102 13.14 -30.35 -23.95
N LYS A 103 13.93 -30.35 -22.89
CA LYS A 103 14.03 -31.48 -21.95
C LYS A 103 12.82 -31.55 -21.01
N TYR A 104 12.33 -30.40 -20.65
CA TYR A 104 11.21 -30.23 -19.70
C TYR A 104 10.10 -29.39 -20.31
N LYS A 105 8.88 -29.72 -19.96
CA LYS A 105 7.70 -28.91 -20.19
C LYS A 105 7.46 -28.05 -18.93
N VAL A 106 7.62 -26.76 -19.07
CA VAL A 106 7.59 -25.84 -17.92
C VAL A 106 6.31 -25.03 -17.93
N TYR A 107 5.58 -25.10 -16.83
CA TYR A 107 4.38 -24.29 -16.59
C TYR A 107 4.70 -23.17 -15.60
N ILE A 108 4.61 -21.94 -16.05
CA ILE A 108 4.74 -20.74 -15.21
C ILE A 108 3.32 -20.27 -14.90
N ILE A 109 2.93 -20.31 -13.62
CA ILE A 109 1.61 -19.85 -13.18
C ILE A 109 1.82 -18.59 -12.35
N ASP A 110 1.56 -17.44 -12.95
CA ASP A 110 1.68 -16.16 -12.25
C ASP A 110 0.40 -15.86 -11.46
N GLU A 111 0.53 -15.16 -10.34
CA GLU A 111 -0.55 -14.85 -9.37
C GLU A 111 -1.39 -16.09 -9.01
N VAL A 112 -0.71 -17.19 -8.71
CA VAL A 112 -1.35 -18.50 -8.45
C VAL A 112 -2.40 -18.44 -7.35
N HIS A 113 -2.31 -17.51 -6.40
CA HIS A 113 -3.29 -17.30 -5.34
C HIS A 113 -4.69 -16.89 -5.84
N MET A 114 -4.81 -16.52 -7.12
CA MET A 114 -6.07 -16.15 -7.75
C MET A 114 -6.87 -17.37 -8.25
N LEU A 115 -6.28 -18.57 -8.24
CA LEU A 115 -6.97 -19.79 -8.62
C LEU A 115 -8.10 -20.13 -7.63
N THR A 116 -9.17 -20.74 -8.13
CA THR A 116 -10.23 -21.25 -7.26
C THR A 116 -9.76 -22.47 -6.45
N LYS A 117 -10.45 -22.80 -5.37
CA LYS A 117 -10.14 -23.98 -4.54
C LYS A 117 -10.19 -25.28 -5.35
N GLU A 118 -11.15 -25.38 -6.27
CA GLU A 118 -11.33 -26.52 -7.17
C GLU A 118 -10.16 -26.63 -8.16
N ALA A 119 -9.66 -25.49 -8.67
CA ALA A 119 -8.49 -25.43 -9.54
C ALA A 119 -7.22 -25.88 -8.79
N PHE A 120 -7.01 -25.41 -7.55
CA PHE A 120 -5.93 -25.90 -6.70
C PHE A 120 -6.00 -27.41 -6.48
N ASN A 121 -7.18 -27.94 -6.16
CA ASN A 121 -7.38 -29.40 -5.98
C ASN A 121 -7.09 -30.20 -7.27
N ALA A 122 -7.39 -29.64 -8.43
CA ALA A 122 -7.05 -30.26 -9.71
C ALA A 122 -5.53 -30.28 -9.95
N LEU A 123 -4.81 -29.21 -9.55
CA LEU A 123 -3.36 -29.10 -9.68
C LEU A 123 -2.62 -30.04 -8.71
N LEU A 124 -3.16 -30.27 -7.50
CA LEU A 124 -2.54 -31.14 -6.49
C LEU A 124 -2.22 -32.53 -7.01
N LYS A 125 -3.12 -33.15 -7.81
CA LYS A 125 -2.89 -34.48 -8.36
C LYS A 125 -1.60 -34.56 -9.20
N THR A 126 -1.32 -33.51 -9.99
CA THR A 126 -0.11 -33.46 -10.82
C THR A 126 1.14 -33.08 -10.02
N LEU A 127 0.97 -32.32 -8.91
CA LEU A 127 2.08 -32.00 -8.02
C LEU A 127 2.48 -33.17 -7.11
N GLU A 128 1.55 -34.10 -6.82
CA GLU A 128 1.83 -35.32 -6.05
C GLU A 128 2.52 -36.39 -6.88
N GLU A 129 2.09 -36.57 -8.12
CA GLU A 129 2.63 -37.52 -9.07
C GLU A 129 2.99 -36.82 -10.37
N PRO A 130 4.03 -35.98 -10.36
CA PRO A 130 4.41 -35.19 -11.53
C PRO A 130 5.05 -36.10 -12.61
N PRO A 131 4.68 -35.93 -13.89
CA PRO A 131 5.45 -36.53 -14.96
C PRO A 131 6.90 -36.06 -14.89
N SER A 132 7.87 -36.93 -15.12
CA SER A 132 9.30 -36.64 -14.96
C SER A 132 9.84 -35.50 -15.82
N HIS A 133 9.10 -35.14 -16.88
CA HIS A 133 9.40 -34.06 -17.80
C HIS A 133 8.68 -32.75 -17.50
N VAL A 134 7.92 -32.67 -16.41
CA VAL A 134 7.11 -31.47 -16.09
C VAL A 134 7.70 -30.71 -14.91
N ILE A 135 7.78 -29.40 -15.06
CA ILE A 135 8.18 -28.48 -14.01
C ILE A 135 7.10 -27.40 -13.84
N PHE A 136 6.69 -27.17 -12.60
CA PHE A 136 5.79 -26.06 -12.24
C PHE A 136 6.59 -24.94 -11.58
N ILE A 137 6.43 -23.72 -12.06
CA ILE A 137 6.96 -22.52 -11.41
C ILE A 137 5.75 -21.62 -11.09
N MET A 138 5.36 -21.59 -9.84
CA MET A 138 4.24 -20.79 -9.36
C MET A 138 4.74 -19.48 -8.74
N ALA A 139 4.14 -18.35 -9.08
CA ALA A 139 4.45 -17.06 -8.49
C ALA A 139 3.23 -16.48 -7.77
N THR A 140 3.45 -15.83 -6.63
CA THR A 140 2.37 -15.20 -5.86
C THR A 140 2.83 -13.95 -5.14
N THR A 141 1.93 -12.98 -5.02
CA THR A 141 2.09 -11.82 -4.14
C THR A 141 1.49 -12.07 -2.75
N ASP A 142 0.64 -13.09 -2.60
CA ASP A 142 -0.06 -13.42 -1.34
C ASP A 142 0.10 -14.90 -1.00
N ALA A 143 1.12 -15.20 -0.18
CA ALA A 143 1.41 -16.56 0.27
C ALA A 143 0.31 -17.17 1.13
N HIS A 144 -0.43 -16.35 1.88
CA HIS A 144 -1.48 -16.81 2.80
C HIS A 144 -2.69 -17.42 2.08
N LYS A 145 -2.91 -17.00 0.84
CA LYS A 145 -3.99 -17.54 0.00
C LYS A 145 -3.62 -18.84 -0.71
N VAL A 146 -2.33 -19.23 -0.72
CA VAL A 146 -1.88 -20.48 -1.33
C VAL A 146 -2.05 -21.60 -0.30
N PRO A 147 -2.79 -22.69 -0.63
CA PRO A 147 -2.98 -23.81 0.28
C PRO A 147 -1.67 -24.45 0.74
N VAL A 148 -1.60 -24.84 2.03
CA VAL A 148 -0.43 -25.51 2.61
C VAL A 148 -0.09 -26.80 1.86
N THR A 149 -1.08 -27.47 1.29
CA THR A 149 -0.89 -28.67 0.46
C THR A 149 -0.04 -28.40 -0.79
N ILE A 150 -0.07 -27.18 -1.34
CA ILE A 150 0.77 -26.75 -2.47
C ILE A 150 2.17 -26.38 -1.95
N THR A 151 2.23 -25.53 -0.90
CA THR A 151 3.52 -25.03 -0.38
C THR A 151 4.39 -26.16 0.15
N SER A 152 3.82 -27.23 0.71
CA SER A 152 4.57 -28.40 1.19
C SER A 152 5.19 -29.25 0.09
N ARG A 153 4.78 -29.10 -1.17
CA ARG A 153 5.25 -29.87 -2.33
C ARG A 153 6.13 -29.07 -3.28
N ALA A 154 6.26 -27.77 -3.04
CA ALA A 154 7.06 -26.87 -3.87
C ALA A 154 8.28 -26.34 -3.11
N GLN A 155 9.39 -26.19 -3.80
CA GLN A 155 10.53 -25.44 -3.27
C GLN A 155 10.19 -23.95 -3.22
N THR A 156 10.17 -23.37 -2.03
CA THR A 156 9.73 -22.00 -1.81
C THR A 156 10.90 -21.03 -1.79
N TYR A 157 10.79 -19.95 -2.57
CA TYR A 157 11.75 -18.86 -2.66
C TYR A 157 11.10 -17.53 -2.36
N ILE A 158 11.71 -16.76 -1.46
CA ILE A 158 11.16 -15.47 -1.00
C ILE A 158 11.89 -14.34 -1.70
N PHE A 159 11.14 -13.57 -2.49
CA PHE A 159 11.59 -12.34 -3.14
C PHE A 159 11.29 -11.14 -2.23
N ARG A 160 12.24 -10.24 -2.12
CA ARG A 160 12.13 -9.05 -1.28
C ARG A 160 12.10 -7.78 -2.12
N LEU A 161 11.56 -6.72 -1.55
CA LEU A 161 11.73 -5.39 -2.11
C LEU A 161 13.22 -5.02 -2.09
N ALA A 162 13.68 -4.33 -3.12
CA ALA A 162 15.04 -3.82 -3.15
C ALA A 162 15.19 -2.70 -2.11
N ASP A 163 16.34 -2.64 -1.47
CA ASP A 163 16.70 -1.50 -0.65
C ASP A 163 16.96 -0.25 -1.52
N THR A 164 16.90 0.91 -0.88
CA THR A 164 17.03 2.21 -1.56
C THR A 164 18.35 2.33 -2.33
N ALA A 165 19.46 1.91 -1.72
CA ALA A 165 20.79 2.05 -2.32
C ALA A 165 20.95 1.17 -3.57
N THR A 166 20.46 -0.08 -3.50
CA THR A 166 20.44 -1.01 -4.65
C THR A 166 19.59 -0.44 -5.78
N MET A 167 18.41 0.10 -5.48
CA MET A 167 17.50 0.68 -6.47
C MET A 167 18.09 1.94 -7.09
N GLU A 168 18.68 2.85 -6.31
CA GLU A 168 19.35 4.07 -6.81
C GLU A 168 20.47 3.73 -7.77
N SER A 169 21.35 2.80 -7.40
CA SER A 169 22.45 2.33 -8.27
C SER A 169 21.93 1.74 -9.58
N HIS A 170 20.89 0.92 -9.51
CA HIS A 170 20.26 0.31 -10.69
C HIS A 170 19.64 1.36 -11.62
N LEU A 171 18.84 2.28 -11.09
CA LEU A 171 18.24 3.35 -11.90
C LEU A 171 19.27 4.30 -12.48
N LYS A 172 20.33 4.63 -11.73
CA LYS A 172 21.44 5.48 -12.21
C LYS A 172 22.12 4.87 -13.44
N THR A 173 22.41 3.57 -13.39
CA THR A 173 22.93 2.81 -14.53
C THR A 173 22.02 2.88 -15.75
N ILE A 174 20.71 2.84 -15.54
CA ILE A 174 19.71 2.94 -16.63
C ILE A 174 19.64 4.37 -17.16
N CYS A 175 19.67 5.37 -16.31
CA CYS A 175 19.70 6.78 -16.72
C CYS A 175 20.92 7.08 -17.60
N GLU A 176 22.09 6.56 -17.24
CA GLU A 176 23.33 6.69 -18.03
C GLU A 176 23.18 6.05 -19.42
N LYS A 177 22.60 4.83 -19.50
CA LYS A 177 22.39 4.12 -20.77
C LYS A 177 21.36 4.79 -21.68
N GLU A 178 20.32 5.43 -21.10
CA GLU A 178 19.26 6.11 -21.82
C GLU A 178 19.57 7.60 -22.08
N GLY A 179 20.65 8.13 -21.52
CA GLY A 179 20.99 9.55 -21.61
C GLY A 179 20.03 10.46 -20.86
N ILE A 180 19.36 9.93 -19.83
CA ILE A 180 18.43 10.70 -18.97
C ILE A 180 19.26 11.48 -17.95
N LYS A 181 19.23 12.83 -18.06
CA LYS A 181 19.88 13.71 -17.09
C LYS A 181 18.94 13.97 -15.93
N ILE A 182 19.27 13.46 -14.75
CA ILE A 182 18.49 13.56 -13.53
C ILE A 182 19.43 13.84 -12.34
N THR A 183 19.01 14.73 -11.43
CA THR A 183 19.78 14.98 -10.20
C THR A 183 19.62 13.82 -9.22
N ASP A 184 20.61 13.61 -8.35
CA ASP A 184 20.56 12.53 -7.34
C ASP A 184 19.37 12.70 -6.39
N GLU A 185 18.99 13.94 -6.04
CA GLU A 185 17.80 14.22 -5.21
C GLU A 185 16.50 13.83 -5.93
N ALA A 186 16.40 14.13 -7.22
CA ALA A 186 15.25 13.73 -8.04
C ALA A 186 15.15 12.21 -8.17
N LEU A 187 16.29 11.54 -8.36
CA LEU A 187 16.34 10.08 -8.43
C LEU A 187 15.90 9.44 -7.11
N THR A 188 16.34 9.98 -5.99
CA THR A 188 15.93 9.53 -4.64
C THR A 188 14.41 9.62 -4.46
N VAL A 189 13.75 10.68 -4.96
CA VAL A 189 12.27 10.78 -4.93
C VAL A 189 11.62 9.65 -5.72
N VAL A 190 12.12 9.35 -6.92
CA VAL A 190 11.61 8.26 -7.77
C VAL A 190 11.76 6.90 -7.07
N VAL A 191 12.93 6.64 -6.47
CA VAL A 191 13.22 5.39 -5.75
C VAL A 191 12.31 5.23 -4.53
N LYS A 192 12.16 6.27 -3.72
CA LYS A 192 11.27 6.28 -2.56
C LYS A 192 9.82 6.00 -2.97
N ARG A 193 9.35 6.62 -4.07
CA ARG A 193 7.99 6.43 -4.57
C ARG A 193 7.77 5.05 -5.19
N GLY A 194 8.79 4.48 -5.80
CA GLY A 194 8.78 3.11 -6.33
C GLY A 194 8.72 2.02 -5.25
N GLY A 195 8.98 2.38 -3.97
CA GLY A 195 8.80 1.51 -2.81
C GLY A 195 9.58 0.19 -2.89
N GLY A 196 10.74 0.17 -3.54
CA GLY A 196 11.58 -1.03 -3.72
C GLY A 196 11.10 -1.99 -4.82
N SER A 197 10.05 -1.62 -5.57
CA SER A 197 9.57 -2.36 -6.74
C SER A 197 10.32 -1.91 -7.99
N PHE A 198 11.06 -2.80 -8.64
CA PHE A 198 11.76 -2.50 -9.90
C PHE A 198 10.80 -2.05 -11.00
N ARG A 199 9.65 -2.71 -11.11
CA ARG A 199 8.66 -2.39 -12.14
C ARG A 199 8.08 -0.99 -11.94
N ASP A 200 7.73 -0.64 -10.71
CA ASP A 200 7.08 0.64 -10.42
C ASP A 200 8.11 1.77 -10.49
N SER A 201 9.32 1.58 -9.98
CA SER A 201 10.42 2.55 -10.10
C SER A 201 10.80 2.83 -11.55
N LEU A 202 10.89 1.80 -12.40
CA LEU A 202 11.18 1.96 -13.83
C LEU A 202 10.02 2.59 -14.60
N SER A 203 8.77 2.32 -14.20
CA SER A 203 7.59 2.95 -14.81
C SER A 203 7.52 4.43 -14.47
N LEU A 204 7.87 4.80 -13.23
CA LEU A 204 7.99 6.19 -12.81
C LEU A 204 9.13 6.90 -13.54
N LEU A 205 10.30 6.25 -13.64
CA LEU A 205 11.42 6.81 -14.40
C LEU A 205 11.06 7.04 -15.88
N ASP A 206 10.35 6.12 -16.50
CA ASP A 206 9.86 6.23 -17.89
C ASP A 206 8.92 7.44 -18.04
N GLN A 207 8.00 7.62 -17.10
CA GLN A 207 7.08 8.74 -17.07
C GLN A 207 7.82 10.08 -16.94
N ILE A 208 8.76 10.21 -16.00
CA ILE A 208 9.49 11.47 -15.79
C ILE A 208 10.56 11.74 -16.84
N SER A 209 11.04 10.71 -17.54
CA SER A 209 12.02 10.87 -18.62
C SER A 209 11.51 11.78 -19.73
N THR A 210 10.18 11.83 -19.92
CA THR A 210 9.52 12.74 -20.89
C THR A 210 9.63 14.22 -20.49
N LEU A 211 10.00 14.53 -19.24
CA LEU A 211 10.24 15.90 -18.78
C LEU A 211 11.63 16.42 -19.17
N SER A 212 12.51 15.53 -19.64
CA SER A 212 13.82 15.89 -20.17
C SER A 212 13.66 16.20 -21.66
N ASP A 213 13.92 17.43 -22.03
CA ASP A 213 14.01 17.87 -23.43
C ASP A 213 15.41 17.67 -24.03
N GLY A 214 16.23 16.82 -23.40
CA GLY A 214 17.61 16.49 -23.78
C GLY A 214 18.66 17.56 -23.37
N THR A 215 18.24 18.76 -23.03
CA THR A 215 19.11 19.88 -22.64
C THR A 215 19.04 20.20 -21.15
N ASN A 216 17.86 20.03 -20.54
CA ASN A 216 17.62 20.35 -19.14
C ASN A 216 17.63 19.11 -18.26
N GLU A 217 18.31 19.26 -17.12
CA GLU A 217 18.33 18.23 -16.08
C GLU A 217 16.98 18.15 -15.37
N ILE A 218 16.57 16.93 -15.02
CA ILE A 218 15.35 16.68 -14.24
C ILE A 218 15.67 16.92 -12.78
N THR A 219 15.12 18.01 -12.23
CA THR A 219 15.31 18.37 -10.81
C THR A 219 14.22 17.78 -9.92
N LYS A 220 14.44 17.78 -8.60
CA LYS A 220 13.49 17.33 -7.59
C LYS A 220 12.12 17.99 -7.76
N GLU A 221 12.09 19.31 -7.98
CA GLU A 221 10.84 20.08 -8.10
C GLU A 221 10.03 19.66 -9.32
N LYS A 222 10.71 19.40 -10.45
CA LYS A 222 10.04 18.89 -11.67
C LYS A 222 9.41 17.53 -11.44
N VAL A 223 10.13 16.62 -10.75
CA VAL A 223 9.62 15.29 -10.41
C VAL A 223 8.43 15.41 -9.47
N MET A 224 8.53 16.20 -8.40
CA MET A 224 7.44 16.38 -7.43
C MET A 224 6.21 16.98 -8.10
N GLY A 225 6.37 18.01 -8.93
CA GLY A 225 5.28 18.61 -9.68
C GLY A 225 4.59 17.63 -10.66
N ALA A 226 5.38 16.85 -11.41
CA ALA A 226 4.84 15.85 -12.34
C ALA A 226 4.11 14.69 -11.66
N MET A 227 4.52 14.34 -10.43
CA MET A 227 3.89 13.29 -9.63
C MET A 227 2.75 13.81 -8.74
N GLY A 228 2.50 15.13 -8.71
CA GLY A 228 1.52 15.73 -7.81
C GLY A 228 1.87 15.49 -6.34
N LEU A 229 3.16 15.53 -6.01
CA LEU A 229 3.64 15.33 -4.64
C LEU A 229 3.77 16.68 -3.93
N PRO A 230 3.34 16.78 -2.67
CA PRO A 230 3.57 17.96 -1.85
C PRO A 230 5.05 18.07 -1.45
N ASP A 231 5.49 19.29 -1.18
CA ASP A 231 6.80 19.55 -0.62
C ASP A 231 6.88 19.06 0.84
N ASP A 232 7.95 18.34 1.18
CA ASP A 232 8.20 17.83 2.52
C ASP A 232 8.14 18.95 3.58
N GLU A 233 8.61 20.16 3.25
CA GLU A 233 8.57 21.33 4.13
C GLU A 233 7.14 21.82 4.37
N LYS A 234 6.31 21.83 3.32
CA LYS A 234 4.89 22.20 3.45
C LYS A 234 4.11 21.22 4.32
N ILE A 235 4.40 19.92 4.22
CA ILE A 235 3.80 18.92 5.09
C ILE A 235 4.28 19.10 6.53
N ALA A 236 5.58 19.34 6.74
CA ALA A 236 6.13 19.59 8.08
C ALA A 236 5.48 20.81 8.74
N ASN A 237 5.25 21.89 7.97
CA ASN A 237 4.55 23.07 8.44
C ASN A 237 3.09 22.77 8.78
N LEU A 238 2.38 21.99 7.95
CA LEU A 238 1.01 21.58 8.21
C LEU A 238 0.89 20.77 9.52
N LEU A 239 1.82 19.84 9.75
CA LEU A 239 1.88 19.04 10.98
C LEU A 239 2.27 19.90 12.21
N ALA A 240 3.14 20.90 12.03
CA ALA A 240 3.49 21.85 13.09
C ALA A 240 2.31 22.74 13.48
N ASP A 241 1.59 23.26 12.49
CA ASP A 241 0.37 24.06 12.72
C ASP A 241 -0.74 23.23 13.38
N TYR A 242 -0.83 21.92 13.06
CA TYR A 242 -1.75 21.00 13.76
C TYR A 242 -1.41 20.84 15.25
N ILE A 243 -0.13 20.67 15.61
CA ILE A 243 0.31 20.60 17.01
C ILE A 243 -0.02 21.89 17.78
N VAL A 244 0.12 23.04 17.12
CA VAL A 244 -0.19 24.35 17.71
C VAL A 244 -1.70 24.59 17.79
N GLY A 245 -2.50 23.91 16.97
CA GLY A 245 -3.95 24.10 16.87
C GLY A 245 -4.36 25.34 16.06
N ASP A 246 -3.49 25.81 15.15
CA ASP A 246 -3.78 26.97 14.29
C ASP A 246 -4.64 26.56 13.07
N VAL A 247 -5.94 26.44 13.29
CA VAL A 247 -6.90 26.00 12.26
C VAL A 247 -6.90 26.93 11.03
N VAL A 248 -6.60 28.21 11.19
CA VAL A 248 -6.57 29.17 10.07
C VAL A 248 -5.41 28.87 9.13
N LYS A 249 -4.20 28.68 9.68
CA LYS A 249 -3.04 28.32 8.89
C LYS A 249 -3.19 26.94 8.25
N ILE A 250 -3.66 25.94 9.01
CA ILE A 250 -3.97 24.59 8.48
C ILE A 250 -4.87 24.69 7.25
N THR A 251 -5.98 25.41 7.36
CA THR A 251 -6.96 25.53 6.29
C THR A 251 -6.39 26.25 5.07
N THR A 252 -5.60 27.31 5.30
CA THR A 252 -4.97 28.08 4.22
C THR A 252 -3.96 27.24 3.45
N LEU A 253 -3.06 26.55 4.17
CA LEU A 253 -2.03 25.71 3.57
C LEU A 253 -2.64 24.47 2.87
N LEU A 254 -3.68 23.89 3.49
CA LEU A 254 -4.42 22.79 2.88
C LEU A 254 -5.07 23.18 1.54
N LYS A 255 -5.74 24.33 1.50
CA LYS A 255 -6.30 24.88 0.25
C LYS A 255 -5.24 25.14 -0.81
N GLU A 256 -4.10 25.68 -0.44
CA GLU A 256 -2.97 25.90 -1.35
C GLU A 256 -2.49 24.58 -1.96
N LEU A 257 -2.26 23.56 -1.13
CA LEU A 257 -1.80 22.24 -1.56
C LEU A 257 -2.82 21.57 -2.50
N LEU A 258 -4.10 21.59 -2.15
CA LEU A 258 -5.15 21.00 -2.99
C LEU A 258 -5.36 21.76 -4.30
N SER A 259 -5.28 23.10 -4.28
CA SER A 259 -5.41 23.94 -5.50
C SER A 259 -4.23 23.74 -6.47
N SER A 260 -3.08 23.30 -5.99
CA SER A 260 -1.93 22.90 -6.82
C SER A 260 -2.09 21.53 -7.50
N GLY A 261 -3.25 20.86 -7.32
CA GLY A 261 -3.57 19.58 -7.95
C GLY A 261 -3.13 18.34 -7.14
N ILE A 262 -2.66 18.52 -5.92
CA ILE A 262 -2.31 17.40 -5.02
C ILE A 262 -3.61 16.76 -4.53
N LYS A 263 -3.70 15.42 -4.65
CA LYS A 263 -4.85 14.67 -4.17
C LYS A 263 -4.86 14.54 -2.64
N PRO A 264 -6.03 14.59 -2.00
CA PRO A 264 -6.15 14.41 -0.55
C PRO A 264 -5.54 13.13 -0.02
N GLU A 265 -5.67 12.02 -0.77
CA GLU A 265 -5.09 10.73 -0.39
C GLU A 265 -3.56 10.77 -0.41
N THR A 266 -2.97 11.39 -1.45
CA THR A 266 -1.52 11.55 -1.56
C THR A 266 -0.97 12.40 -0.42
N LEU A 267 -1.69 13.48 -0.07
CA LEU A 267 -1.31 14.33 1.05
C LEU A 267 -1.37 13.56 2.38
N ALA A 268 -2.44 12.77 2.60
CA ALA A 268 -2.58 11.93 3.78
C ALA A 268 -1.47 10.86 3.86
N GLU A 269 -1.13 10.20 2.75
CA GLU A 269 -0.04 9.22 2.68
C GLU A 269 1.32 9.83 3.06
N GLU A 270 1.65 11.01 2.53
CA GLU A 270 2.91 11.67 2.83
C GLU A 270 2.94 12.21 4.28
N MET A 271 1.80 12.66 4.82
CA MET A 271 1.68 12.99 6.25
C MET A 271 1.92 11.77 7.14
N ILE A 272 1.30 10.62 6.84
CA ILE A 272 1.53 9.36 7.58
C ILE A 272 3.02 9.04 7.58
N LYS A 273 3.68 9.12 6.44
CA LYS A 273 5.09 8.83 6.28
C LYS A 273 5.98 9.75 7.13
N GLN A 274 5.75 11.05 7.09
CA GLN A 274 6.48 12.00 7.93
C GLN A 274 6.25 11.77 9.44
N ILE A 275 5.03 11.40 9.85
CA ILE A 275 4.72 11.08 11.24
C ILE A 275 5.44 9.80 11.68
N VAL A 276 5.51 8.78 10.80
CA VAL A 276 6.22 7.52 11.09
C VAL A 276 7.73 7.73 11.15
N ASP A 277 8.29 8.55 10.26
CA ASP A 277 9.73 8.86 10.24
C ASP A 277 10.14 9.74 11.44
N ASN A 278 9.26 10.62 11.93
CA ASN A 278 9.49 11.51 13.06
C ASN A 278 8.29 11.48 14.02
N PRO A 279 8.13 10.42 14.82
CA PRO A 279 6.96 10.24 15.68
C PRO A 279 6.94 11.27 16.81
N LYS A 280 5.82 11.98 16.94
CA LYS A 280 5.49 12.86 18.06
C LYS A 280 4.18 12.41 18.68
N GLU A 281 4.08 12.43 20.00
CA GLU A 281 2.88 11.96 20.71
C GLU A 281 1.62 12.69 20.25
N GLU A 282 1.72 13.99 20.00
CA GLU A 282 0.64 14.85 19.56
C GLU A 282 0.11 14.50 18.16
N LEU A 283 0.92 13.83 17.33
CA LEU A 283 0.56 13.43 15.97
C LEU A 283 -0.02 11.99 15.88
N LEU A 284 0.13 11.17 16.93
CA LEU A 284 -0.36 9.79 16.91
C LEU A 284 -1.87 9.67 16.63
N PRO A 285 -2.76 10.55 17.13
CA PRO A 285 -4.17 10.50 16.79
C PRO A 285 -4.46 10.63 15.29
N LEU A 286 -3.61 11.37 14.55
CA LEU A 286 -3.76 11.50 13.10
C LEU A 286 -3.52 10.17 12.36
N LEU A 287 -2.64 9.31 12.84
CA LEU A 287 -2.38 8.01 12.22
C LEU A 287 -3.61 7.10 12.19
N ALA A 288 -4.56 7.30 13.09
CA ALA A 288 -5.82 6.56 13.08
C ALA A 288 -6.80 7.08 12.01
N LYS A 289 -6.75 8.38 11.69
CA LYS A 289 -7.71 9.05 10.80
C LYS A 289 -7.23 9.17 9.35
N LEU A 290 -5.94 9.44 9.15
CA LEU A 290 -5.37 9.65 7.82
C LEU A 290 -5.58 8.47 6.84
N PRO A 291 -5.52 7.18 7.24
CA PRO A 291 -5.77 6.06 6.34
C PRO A 291 -7.20 5.97 5.79
N GLU A 292 -8.16 6.65 6.44
CA GLU A 292 -9.57 6.69 6.04
C GLU A 292 -9.85 7.75 4.97
N ILE A 293 -8.86 8.59 4.64
CA ILE A 293 -8.98 9.64 3.65
C ILE A 293 -8.91 9.04 2.25
N LYS A 294 -10.10 8.81 1.67
CA LYS A 294 -10.28 8.26 0.32
C LYS A 294 -11.45 8.96 -0.36
N ASP A 295 -11.43 9.00 -1.70
CA ASP A 295 -12.57 9.44 -2.49
C ASP A 295 -13.82 8.56 -2.24
N PRO A 296 -15.04 9.13 -2.27
CA PRO A 296 -15.34 10.55 -2.36
C PRO A 296 -15.20 11.26 -1.00
N PHE A 297 -15.06 12.59 -1.02
CA PHE A 297 -14.95 13.44 0.19
C PHE A 297 -13.57 13.47 0.88
N GLY A 298 -12.50 13.09 0.20
CA GLY A 298 -11.15 13.10 0.77
C GLY A 298 -10.74 14.47 1.34
N GLU A 299 -11.09 15.58 0.66
CA GLU A 299 -10.83 16.94 1.14
C GLU A 299 -11.55 17.24 2.45
N ALA A 300 -12.86 16.92 2.53
CA ALA A 300 -13.63 17.15 3.73
C ALA A 300 -13.14 16.31 4.92
N LYS A 301 -12.82 15.04 4.67
CA LYS A 301 -12.26 14.14 5.69
C LYS A 301 -10.90 14.64 6.18
N LEU A 302 -10.03 15.11 5.28
CA LEU A 302 -8.73 15.65 5.62
C LEU A 302 -8.85 16.93 6.45
N LEU A 303 -9.76 17.82 6.08
CA LEU A 303 -10.05 19.01 6.84
C LEU A 303 -10.57 18.66 8.26
N VAL A 304 -11.47 17.69 8.37
CA VAL A 304 -12.00 17.23 9.67
C VAL A 304 -10.89 16.59 10.50
N ALA A 305 -10.04 15.76 9.91
CA ALA A 305 -8.93 15.12 10.62
C ALA A 305 -7.96 16.15 11.21
N LEU A 306 -7.69 17.22 10.47
CA LEU A 306 -6.72 18.25 10.85
C LEU A 306 -7.30 19.37 11.74
N ALA A 307 -8.58 19.73 11.54
CA ALA A 307 -9.19 20.87 12.23
C ALA A 307 -10.02 20.48 13.46
N TYR A 308 -10.42 19.22 13.58
CA TYR A 308 -11.40 18.78 14.60
C TYR A 308 -10.79 18.12 15.84
N GLU A 309 -9.49 17.99 15.98
CA GLU A 309 -8.93 17.73 17.31
C GLU A 309 -8.31 18.99 17.89
N PRO A 310 -9.09 19.74 18.67
CA PRO A 310 -8.46 20.68 19.55
C PRO A 310 -7.68 19.86 20.57
N SER A 311 -6.50 20.29 20.85
CA SER A 311 -5.69 20.14 22.05
C SER A 311 -6.44 20.00 23.38
N CYS A 312 -7.59 19.31 23.40
CA CYS A 312 -8.35 19.00 24.61
C CYS A 312 -7.67 17.97 25.52
N LEU A 313 -6.53 17.40 25.07
CA LEU A 313 -5.73 16.50 25.90
C LEU A 313 -4.54 17.18 26.58
N THR A 314 -4.29 18.44 26.34
CA THR A 314 -3.44 19.24 27.23
C THR A 314 -4.27 19.84 28.36
N THR A 315 -4.81 18.96 29.19
CA THR A 315 -5.28 19.28 30.50
C THR A 315 -4.13 19.92 31.30
N SER A 316 -4.34 21.20 31.64
CA SER A 316 -3.88 21.76 32.92
C SER A 316 -2.41 21.47 33.29
N ARG A 317 -1.45 22.08 32.64
CA ARG A 317 -0.25 22.48 33.37
C ARG A 317 -0.35 23.95 33.73
N ASN A 318 -0.81 24.17 34.98
CA ASN A 318 -0.54 25.31 35.84
C ASN A 318 -0.33 26.67 35.18
N THR A 319 -1.39 27.42 34.98
CA THR A 319 -1.35 28.85 35.23
C THR A 319 -2.17 29.11 36.50
N GLY A 320 -1.44 29.38 37.58
CA GLY A 320 -2.04 29.77 38.85
C GLY A 320 -2.78 31.11 38.69
N VAL A 321 -4.08 31.01 38.55
CA VAL A 321 -4.96 32.14 38.82
C VAL A 321 -5.67 31.84 40.16
N LYS A 322 -5.24 32.55 41.18
CA LYS A 322 -5.91 32.63 42.46
C LYS A 322 -7.34 33.23 42.24
N THR A 323 -8.33 32.37 42.22
CA THR A 323 -9.71 32.83 42.32
C THR A 323 -10.10 32.85 43.80
N SER A 324 -10.34 34.04 44.30
CA SER A 324 -10.86 34.33 45.61
C SER A 324 -12.27 33.78 45.76
N VAL A 325 -12.42 32.94 46.79
CA VAL A 325 -13.71 32.40 47.23
C VAL A 325 -14.58 33.52 47.79
N VAL A 326 -15.68 33.77 47.13
CA VAL A 326 -16.81 34.52 47.77
C VAL A 326 -17.81 33.47 48.22
N LYS A 327 -17.91 33.35 49.54
CA LYS A 327 -18.99 32.64 50.23
C LYS A 327 -20.29 33.43 50.10
N ALA A 328 -21.35 32.82 49.56
CA ALA A 328 -22.72 33.24 49.88
C ALA A 328 -23.52 31.96 50.15
N GLY A 329 -24.01 31.88 51.39
CA GLY A 329 -24.89 30.81 51.85
C GLY A 329 -26.36 31.12 51.56
N ALA A 330 -27.16 30.08 51.40
CA ALA A 330 -28.58 29.96 51.78
C ALA A 330 -29.07 28.56 51.44
N THR A 331 -29.25 27.71 52.40
CA THR A 331 -30.52 27.31 53.05
C THR A 331 -31.39 26.33 52.25
N ILE A 332 -31.54 25.21 52.83
CA ILE A 332 -32.30 23.97 52.69
C ILE A 332 -33.77 24.18 52.27
N ALA A 333 -34.28 23.31 51.42
CA ALA A 333 -35.63 22.77 51.55
C ALA A 333 -35.73 21.34 51.00
N ASN A 334 -36.05 20.42 51.92
CA ASN A 334 -36.45 19.03 51.64
C ASN A 334 -37.84 18.97 51.00
N VAL A 335 -38.06 18.13 50.04
CA VAL A 335 -39.35 17.44 49.83
C VAL A 335 -39.11 16.01 49.39
N SER A 336 -39.51 15.08 50.26
CA SER A 336 -39.74 13.65 50.01
C SER A 336 -41.00 13.42 49.18
N THR A 337 -41.03 12.42 48.32
CA THR A 337 -42.02 11.31 48.34
C THR A 337 -41.84 10.38 47.14
N LYS A 338 -41.65 9.16 47.49
CA LYS A 338 -42.37 7.88 47.30
C LYS A 338 -42.14 7.12 46.00
N SER A 339 -41.59 5.96 46.31
CA SER A 339 -41.51 4.69 45.58
C SER A 339 -42.75 4.21 44.85
N THR A 340 -42.57 3.49 43.77
CA THR A 340 -43.20 2.16 43.59
C THR A 340 -42.33 1.26 42.71
N ASN A 341 -42.15 0.06 43.23
CA ASN A 341 -41.45 -1.12 42.66
C ASN A 341 -42.22 -1.78 41.52
N ILE A 342 -41.50 -2.54 40.70
CA ILE A 342 -41.68 -3.92 40.19
C ILE A 342 -40.71 -4.03 39.02
N GLY A 343 -39.75 -4.92 38.86
CA GLY A 343 -39.47 -6.23 39.36
C GLY A 343 -38.65 -6.95 38.29
N THR A 344 -37.47 -7.48 38.68
CA THR A 344 -36.72 -8.67 38.16
C THR A 344 -36.38 -8.76 36.65
N ALA A 345 -35.15 -8.96 36.27
CA ALA A 345 -34.21 -10.04 36.57
C ALA A 345 -32.79 -9.78 36.03
N ASN A 346 -31.84 -10.39 36.74
CA ASN A 346 -30.42 -10.49 36.58
C ASN A 346 -29.84 -10.70 35.17
N THR A 347 -28.70 -10.06 34.88
CA THR A 347 -27.38 -10.73 34.85
C THR A 347 -26.24 -9.73 34.86
N ASN A 348 -25.27 -9.95 35.74
CA ASN A 348 -24.01 -9.25 35.88
C ASN A 348 -23.15 -9.35 34.65
N ILE A 349 -22.48 -8.27 34.25
CA ILE A 349 -21.03 -8.24 33.99
C ILE A 349 -20.51 -6.81 34.25
N ASN A 350 -19.37 -6.75 34.91
CA ASN A 350 -18.66 -5.64 35.47
C ASN A 350 -18.49 -4.41 34.58
N GLY A 351 -18.69 -3.26 35.21
CA GLY A 351 -18.56 -1.95 34.66
C GLY A 351 -17.14 -1.43 34.57
N ILE A 352 -16.97 -0.55 33.61
CA ILE A 352 -16.13 0.64 33.74
C ILE A 352 -17.01 1.81 33.30
N ASN A 353 -17.39 2.63 34.28
CA ASN A 353 -18.05 3.91 34.05
C ASN A 353 -17.05 4.91 33.48
N THR A 354 -17.25 5.35 32.26
CA THR A 354 -16.77 6.64 31.80
C THR A 354 -17.93 7.36 31.11
N SER A 355 -18.75 8.03 31.94
CA SER A 355 -19.74 8.97 31.47
C SER A 355 -19.14 10.38 31.55
N THR A 356 -18.64 10.89 30.45
CA THR A 356 -18.60 12.33 30.17
C THR A 356 -19.33 12.52 28.85
N GLY A 357 -20.65 12.67 28.95
CA GLY A 357 -21.51 12.93 27.80
C GLY A 357 -21.26 14.34 27.26
N ILE A 358 -20.95 14.42 25.97
CA ILE A 358 -21.09 15.65 25.17
C ILE A 358 -22.58 15.71 24.84
N THR A 359 -23.38 16.46 25.65
CA THR A 359 -24.83 16.55 25.48
C THR A 359 -25.28 17.67 24.55
N ASP A 360 -24.38 18.55 24.05
CA ASP A 360 -24.79 19.71 23.23
C ASP A 360 -23.82 19.96 22.06
N PHE A 361 -23.73 19.02 21.11
CA PHE A 361 -23.08 19.30 19.84
C PHE A 361 -24.04 20.12 18.95
N ASN A 362 -23.70 21.39 18.73
CA ASN A 362 -24.50 22.26 17.87
C ASN A 362 -24.07 22.15 16.41
N TRP A 363 -24.69 21.22 15.67
CA TRP A 363 -24.47 20.99 14.25
C TRP A 363 -24.58 22.27 13.40
N GLY A 364 -25.61 23.10 13.68
CA GLY A 364 -25.81 24.35 12.96
C GLY A 364 -24.66 25.36 13.10
N ALA A 365 -24.10 25.46 14.31
CA ALA A 365 -22.94 26.32 14.56
C ALA A 365 -21.67 25.79 13.91
N TYR A 366 -21.53 24.46 13.82
CA TYR A 366 -20.43 23.79 13.16
C TYR A 366 -20.47 23.98 11.64
N VAL A 367 -21.64 23.75 11.03
CA VAL A 367 -21.86 23.93 9.58
C VAL A 367 -21.70 25.40 9.18
N ALA A 368 -22.12 26.35 10.01
CA ALA A 368 -21.93 27.78 9.76
C ALA A 368 -20.44 28.17 9.74
N LYS A 369 -19.62 27.62 10.62
CA LYS A 369 -18.14 27.82 10.59
C LYS A 369 -17.49 27.26 9.33
N ILE A 370 -17.99 26.13 8.82
CA ILE A 370 -17.47 25.52 7.59
C ILE A 370 -17.82 26.39 6.37
N LYS A 371 -18.95 27.09 6.38
CA LYS A 371 -19.31 28.03 5.32
C LYS A 371 -18.26 29.12 5.09
N ASP A 372 -17.69 29.65 6.18
CA ASP A 372 -16.65 30.67 6.11
C ASP A 372 -15.32 30.12 5.59
N LEU A 373 -15.15 28.79 5.62
CA LEU A 373 -13.95 28.10 5.23
C LEU A 373 -14.01 27.55 3.79
N SER A 374 -15.16 27.03 3.33
CA SER A 374 -15.36 26.50 1.99
C SER A 374 -16.84 26.41 1.63
N ASP A 375 -17.27 27.18 0.63
CA ASP A 375 -18.63 27.14 0.10
C ASP A 375 -18.98 25.79 -0.52
N THR A 376 -18.00 25.09 -1.08
CA THR A 376 -18.18 23.76 -1.70
C THR A 376 -18.51 22.70 -0.65
N ILE A 377 -17.76 22.65 0.45
CA ILE A 377 -17.99 21.72 1.56
C ILE A 377 -19.31 22.03 2.28
N TYR A 378 -19.59 23.31 2.48
CA TYR A 378 -20.85 23.77 3.06
C TYR A 378 -22.06 23.29 2.25
N SER A 379 -22.03 23.43 0.92
CA SER A 379 -23.10 22.98 0.03
C SER A 379 -23.28 21.46 0.00
N GLN A 380 -22.24 20.70 0.25
CA GLN A 380 -22.28 19.24 0.36
C GLN A 380 -22.87 18.80 1.72
N LEU A 381 -22.42 19.39 2.81
CA LEU A 381 -22.92 19.09 4.16
C LEU A 381 -24.40 19.41 4.36
N LEU A 382 -24.92 20.43 3.67
CA LEU A 382 -26.36 20.74 3.68
C LEU A 382 -27.23 19.67 3.00
N LYS A 383 -26.63 18.81 2.16
CA LYS A 383 -27.36 17.75 1.45
C LYS A 383 -27.32 16.41 2.19
N THR A 384 -26.54 16.30 3.26
CA THR A 384 -26.42 15.07 4.06
C THR A 384 -27.42 15.07 5.21
N THR A 385 -28.05 13.92 5.47
CA THR A 385 -28.78 13.65 6.69
C THR A 385 -27.79 13.20 7.76
N HIS A 386 -27.91 13.74 8.97
CA HIS A 386 -27.04 13.41 10.08
C HIS A 386 -27.85 12.93 11.28
N GLU A 387 -27.35 11.91 11.95
CA GLU A 387 -27.90 11.38 13.19
C GLU A 387 -26.80 11.20 14.23
N LEU A 388 -27.04 11.63 15.46
CA LEU A 388 -26.16 11.41 16.60
C LEU A 388 -26.47 10.04 17.22
N ASN A 389 -25.55 9.09 17.06
CA ASN A 389 -25.64 7.76 17.66
C ASN A 389 -24.66 7.67 18.84
N GLY A 390 -25.13 8.06 20.05
CA GLY A 390 -24.24 8.14 21.20
C GLY A 390 -23.17 9.23 21.06
N ASN A 391 -21.88 8.83 20.94
CA ASN A 391 -20.74 9.74 20.76
C ASN A 391 -20.24 9.79 19.30
N THR A 392 -20.92 9.15 18.36
CA THR A 392 -20.59 9.15 16.94
C THR A 392 -21.62 9.94 16.14
N LEU A 393 -21.13 10.73 15.19
CA LEU A 393 -21.94 11.46 14.22
C LEU A 393 -21.94 10.67 12.91
N ASP A 394 -23.09 10.13 12.51
CA ASP A 394 -23.28 9.49 11.21
C ASP A 394 -23.75 10.55 10.20
N ILE A 395 -23.01 10.68 9.08
CA ILE A 395 -23.25 11.68 8.02
C ILE A 395 -23.67 10.97 6.74
#